data_6d7d6c4862c5d6edf486efde01493fbc
#
_entry.id   6d7d6c4862c5d6edf486efde01493fbc
#
_cell.length_a   1.000
_cell.length_b   1.000
_cell.length_c   1.000
_cell.angle_alpha   90.00
_cell.angle_beta   90.00
_cell.angle_gamma   90.00
#
_symmetry.space_group_name_H-M   'P 1'
#
loop_
_entity.id
_entity.type
_entity.pdbx_description
1 polymer ?
#
loop_
_entity_poly.entity_id
_entity_poly.type
_entity_poly.pdbx_seq_one_letter_code
_entity_poly.pdbx_strand_id
1 'polypeptide(L)'
;MFLSRAESSYLHQHLSVVRHVTLDPEGPGVLRIHLLPCKKARRNVPFVALLNGQDILPLSVSWAILLAGLMDALQPFEGKEITEDQWAGIAAQAVETAAAVYPKTAPDQIRADLNAMLTSFRALTAGQEPPVHVQPMDLGAYARYMAAPHRMDLMVSSMEKDGAWHCNQKCLHCYAANQPLGAVKELDTDQWLAVIQKCRAAGIPQLTFTGGEPTMRNDLVSLVHAAQWFVTRLNTNGRMLTSALCRELADASLDSVQVTLYSADEAIHNTLMGAPGYADTISGILNAVEAGLNVSINTPLCSLNQDYTATLALANSLGVRYATCSGLIPTGGAETDPSKATRLTPEALTAVLRPAMAYAEQNHMEINFTSPGWLPDAVLLDLGFTQVPSCGACLSNMAVAPDGTVLPCQSWLRENAGLGNILHDPWHKIWNAPACRRVREESAKMEHICQLGTTVPAQGGL
;
A
#
# COMPACT_ATOMS: atom_id res chain seq x y z
N MET A 1 -11.26 17.20 -27.30
CA MET A 1 -12.20 18.23 -26.78
C MET A 1 -11.45 19.05 -25.76
N PHE A 2 -11.45 20.39 -25.86
CA PHE A 2 -10.71 21.26 -24.95
C PHE A 2 -11.52 21.56 -23.67
N LEU A 3 -10.83 21.83 -22.58
CA LEU A 3 -11.44 22.37 -21.36
C LEU A 3 -11.99 23.77 -21.63
N SER A 4 -13.09 24.12 -20.97
CA SER A 4 -13.55 25.52 -20.93
C SER A 4 -12.57 26.39 -20.16
N ARG A 5 -12.65 27.72 -20.32
CA ARG A 5 -11.81 28.65 -19.57
C ARG A 5 -12.05 28.55 -18.05
N ALA A 6 -13.31 28.35 -17.64
CA ALA A 6 -13.68 28.18 -16.23
C ALA A 6 -13.08 26.90 -15.64
N GLU A 7 -13.23 25.76 -16.33
CA GLU A 7 -12.61 24.48 -15.93
C GLU A 7 -11.10 24.62 -15.80
N SER A 8 -10.42 25.19 -16.82
CA SER A 8 -8.96 25.37 -16.81
C SER A 8 -8.49 26.25 -15.67
N SER A 9 -9.19 27.34 -15.37
CA SER A 9 -8.86 28.27 -14.28
C SER A 9 -9.00 27.56 -12.93
N TYR A 10 -10.14 26.88 -12.70
CA TYR A 10 -10.39 26.17 -11.45
C TYR A 10 -9.35 25.06 -11.21
N LEU A 11 -9.10 24.23 -12.23
CA LEU A 11 -8.15 23.12 -12.14
C LEU A 11 -6.73 23.59 -11.84
N HIS A 12 -6.30 24.70 -12.44
CA HIS A 12 -4.98 25.28 -12.18
C HIS A 12 -4.83 25.79 -10.74
N GLN A 13 -5.89 26.39 -10.21
CA GLN A 13 -5.87 26.95 -8.86
C GLN A 13 -6.03 25.90 -7.75
N HIS A 14 -6.90 24.90 -7.95
CA HIS A 14 -7.34 23.99 -6.89
C HIS A 14 -6.87 22.55 -7.03
N LEU A 15 -6.41 22.12 -8.22
CA LEU A 15 -6.02 20.73 -8.50
C LEU A 15 -4.60 20.60 -9.09
N SER A 16 -3.68 21.45 -8.64
CA SER A 16 -2.25 21.35 -8.98
C SER A 16 -1.48 20.40 -8.06
N VAL A 17 -2.06 20.03 -6.93
CA VAL A 17 -1.48 19.12 -5.92
C VAL A 17 -2.49 18.05 -5.54
N VAL A 18 -1.99 16.94 -4.96
CA VAL A 18 -2.87 15.91 -4.40
C VAL A 18 -3.68 16.50 -3.25
N ARG A 19 -4.96 16.18 -3.23
CA ARG A 19 -5.88 16.56 -2.15
C ARG A 19 -6.37 15.30 -1.44
N HIS A 20 -6.70 15.46 -0.19
CA HIS A 20 -7.09 14.35 0.67
C HIS A 20 -8.26 14.76 1.56
N VAL A 21 -9.15 13.81 1.82
CA VAL A 21 -10.17 13.88 2.86
C VAL A 21 -10.39 12.49 3.44
N THR A 22 -10.66 12.43 4.74
CA THR A 22 -11.11 11.22 5.44
C THR A 22 -12.55 11.46 5.89
N LEU A 23 -13.44 10.58 5.50
CA LEU A 23 -14.86 10.58 5.91
C LEU A 23 -15.07 9.38 6.83
N ASP A 24 -15.95 9.56 7.83
CA ASP A 24 -16.34 8.54 8.81
C ASP A 24 -15.11 7.90 9.52
N PRO A 25 -14.21 8.71 10.16
CA PRO A 25 -12.93 8.22 10.67
C PRO A 25 -13.07 7.19 11.82
N GLU A 26 -14.17 7.18 12.54
CA GLU A 26 -14.42 6.30 13.70
C GLU A 26 -15.32 5.09 13.39
N GLY A 27 -15.79 4.96 12.15
CA GLY A 27 -16.70 3.90 11.74
C GLY A 27 -16.01 2.70 11.11
N PRO A 28 -16.70 1.54 11.04
CA PRO A 28 -16.19 0.38 10.30
C PRO A 28 -16.07 0.62 8.79
N GLY A 29 -16.47 1.80 8.30
CA GLY A 29 -16.47 2.22 6.91
C GLY A 29 -15.66 3.47 6.65
N VAL A 30 -14.48 3.64 7.29
CA VAL A 30 -13.56 4.75 6.98
C VAL A 30 -13.36 4.88 5.47
N LEU A 31 -13.64 6.07 4.93
CA LEU A 31 -13.42 6.37 3.52
C LEU A 31 -12.34 7.45 3.39
N ARG A 32 -11.13 7.04 2.99
CA ARG A 32 -10.04 7.95 2.65
C ARG A 32 -10.01 8.17 1.15
N ILE A 33 -10.13 9.41 0.75
CA ILE A 33 -10.16 9.81 -0.65
C ILE A 33 -8.94 10.67 -0.94
N HIS A 34 -8.08 10.23 -1.87
CA HIS A 34 -7.03 11.06 -2.43
C HIS A 34 -7.42 11.44 -3.86
N LEU A 35 -7.56 12.73 -4.11
CA LEU A 35 -7.80 13.26 -5.45
C LEU A 35 -6.45 13.61 -6.07
N LEU A 36 -6.05 12.83 -7.08
CA LEU A 36 -4.77 12.96 -7.77
C LEU A 36 -4.89 13.90 -8.96
N PRO A 37 -4.00 14.91 -9.07
CA PRO A 37 -4.02 15.86 -10.18
C PRO A 37 -3.58 15.19 -11.48
N CYS A 38 -4.16 15.61 -12.58
CA CYS A 38 -3.68 15.25 -13.90
C CYS A 38 -2.33 15.91 -14.20
N LYS A 39 -1.39 15.16 -14.76
CA LYS A 39 -0.11 15.69 -15.25
C LYS A 39 -0.29 16.77 -16.35
N LYS A 40 -1.34 16.63 -17.16
CA LYS A 40 -1.79 17.63 -18.14
C LYS A 40 -3.31 17.58 -18.18
N ALA A 41 -3.95 18.57 -17.59
CA ALA A 41 -5.41 18.67 -17.59
C ALA A 41 -5.97 18.78 -19.03
N ARG A 42 -6.64 17.73 -19.47
CA ARG A 42 -7.36 17.62 -20.75
C ARG A 42 -8.60 16.78 -20.50
N ARG A 43 -9.67 16.97 -21.28
CA ARG A 43 -10.92 16.19 -21.11
C ARG A 43 -10.76 14.68 -21.31
N ASN A 44 -9.75 14.22 -22.03
CA ASN A 44 -9.47 12.81 -22.27
C ASN A 44 -8.38 12.22 -21.35
N VAL A 45 -7.93 12.99 -20.35
CA VAL A 45 -7.03 12.51 -19.29
C VAL A 45 -7.83 12.51 -18.01
N PRO A 46 -8.06 11.36 -17.39
CA PRO A 46 -8.87 11.30 -16.18
C PRO A 46 -8.14 11.98 -15.01
N PHE A 47 -8.90 12.65 -14.16
CA PHE A 47 -8.52 12.81 -12.78
C PHE A 47 -8.73 11.47 -12.09
N VAL A 48 -8.07 11.24 -10.98
CA VAL A 48 -8.17 9.97 -10.29
C VAL A 48 -8.51 10.22 -8.83
N ALA A 49 -9.57 9.58 -8.36
CA ALA A 49 -9.76 9.35 -6.93
C ALA A 49 -9.16 8.00 -6.57
N LEU A 50 -8.27 7.99 -5.58
CA LEU A 50 -7.78 6.77 -4.96
C LEU A 50 -8.51 6.58 -3.64
N LEU A 51 -9.30 5.51 -3.52
CA LEU A 51 -10.09 5.21 -2.33
C LEU A 51 -9.36 4.18 -1.47
N ASN A 52 -9.21 4.46 -0.20
CA ASN A 52 -8.56 3.60 0.81
C ASN A 52 -7.22 3.01 0.34
N GLY A 53 -6.57 3.70 -0.60
CA GLY A 53 -5.31 3.26 -1.17
C GLY A 53 -5.38 2.06 -2.11
N GLN A 54 -6.56 1.62 -2.53
CA GLN A 54 -6.76 0.42 -3.36
C GLN A 54 -7.44 0.74 -4.69
N ASP A 55 -8.61 1.36 -4.67
CA ASP A 55 -9.43 1.56 -5.86
C ASP A 55 -9.02 2.81 -6.62
N ILE A 56 -8.62 2.64 -7.88
CA ILE A 56 -8.23 3.72 -8.78
C ILE A 56 -9.43 4.10 -9.62
N LEU A 57 -10.12 5.17 -9.26
CA LEU A 57 -11.32 5.61 -9.96
C LEU A 57 -11.03 6.76 -10.91
N PRO A 58 -11.23 6.59 -12.23
CA PRO A 58 -11.15 7.68 -13.18
C PRO A 58 -12.34 8.62 -13.01
N LEU A 59 -12.08 9.89 -12.78
CA LEU A 59 -13.10 10.93 -12.64
C LEU A 59 -13.19 11.78 -13.89
N SER A 60 -14.41 12.14 -14.25
CA SER A 60 -14.65 13.24 -15.20
C SER A 60 -14.17 14.57 -14.59
N VAL A 61 -13.92 15.55 -15.44
CA VAL A 61 -13.54 16.90 -14.99
C VAL A 61 -14.58 17.49 -14.05
N SER A 62 -15.87 17.30 -14.31
CA SER A 62 -16.95 17.79 -13.45
C SER A 62 -16.97 17.14 -12.07
N TRP A 63 -16.77 15.83 -11.99
CA TRP A 63 -16.69 15.13 -10.71
C TRP A 63 -15.43 15.49 -9.93
N ALA A 64 -14.29 15.67 -10.62
CA ALA A 64 -13.06 16.12 -9.98
C ALA A 64 -13.20 17.54 -9.38
N ILE A 65 -13.87 18.47 -10.08
CA ILE A 65 -14.15 19.80 -9.58
C ILE A 65 -15.11 19.76 -8.39
N LEU A 66 -16.16 18.96 -8.47
CA LEU A 66 -17.14 18.82 -7.40
C LEU A 66 -16.51 18.19 -6.14
N LEU A 67 -15.69 17.15 -6.30
CA LEU A 67 -14.94 16.53 -5.20
C LEU A 67 -13.93 17.51 -4.59
N ALA A 68 -13.22 18.28 -5.39
CA ALA A 68 -12.29 19.29 -4.90
C ALA A 68 -13.03 20.39 -4.11
N GLY A 69 -14.20 20.84 -4.59
CA GLY A 69 -15.05 21.78 -3.87
C GLY A 69 -15.52 21.24 -2.52
N LEU A 70 -15.86 19.95 -2.45
CA LEU A 70 -16.20 19.28 -1.19
C LEU A 70 -15.00 19.25 -0.24
N MET A 71 -13.82 18.90 -0.73
CA MET A 71 -12.59 18.86 0.07
C MET A 71 -12.20 20.24 0.60
N ASP A 72 -12.40 21.32 -0.20
CA ASP A 72 -12.18 22.69 0.25
C ASP A 72 -13.15 23.08 1.37
N ALA A 73 -14.42 22.72 1.23
CA ALA A 73 -15.44 23.00 2.24
C ALA A 73 -15.24 22.21 3.54
N LEU A 74 -14.64 21.02 3.46
CA LEU A 74 -14.33 20.17 4.63
C LEU A 74 -13.07 20.60 5.38
N GLN A 75 -12.13 21.28 4.73
CA GLN A 75 -10.83 21.65 5.32
C GLN A 75 -10.92 22.33 6.70
N PRO A 76 -11.86 23.27 6.97
CA PRO A 76 -12.00 23.91 8.30
C PRO A 76 -12.45 22.95 9.41
N PHE A 77 -12.94 21.77 9.04
CA PHE A 77 -13.49 20.75 9.93
C PHE A 77 -12.53 19.54 10.09
N GLU A 78 -11.35 19.59 9.53
CA GLU A 78 -10.37 18.50 9.63
C GLU A 78 -10.11 18.16 11.10
N GLY A 79 -10.24 16.88 11.48
CA GLY A 79 -10.07 16.39 12.86
C GLY A 79 -11.20 16.77 13.83
N LYS A 80 -12.36 17.23 13.35
CA LYS A 80 -13.53 17.60 14.16
C LYS A 80 -14.74 16.74 13.80
N GLU A 81 -15.57 16.47 14.78
CA GLU A 81 -16.92 15.94 14.51
C GLU A 81 -17.74 16.98 13.73
N ILE A 82 -18.50 16.50 12.76
CA ILE A 82 -19.35 17.33 11.89
C ILE A 82 -20.81 16.98 12.17
N THR A 83 -21.61 17.99 12.57
CA THR A 83 -23.04 17.83 12.74
C THR A 83 -23.76 17.76 11.39
N GLU A 84 -25.03 17.25 11.37
CA GLU A 84 -25.85 17.18 10.16
C GLU A 84 -26.04 18.57 9.51
N ASP A 85 -26.24 19.62 10.31
CA ASP A 85 -26.40 20.99 9.80
C ASP A 85 -25.11 21.52 9.17
N GLN A 86 -23.96 21.22 9.79
CA GLN A 86 -22.64 21.57 9.23
C GLN A 86 -22.40 20.81 7.93
N TRP A 87 -22.74 19.51 7.88
CA TRP A 87 -22.63 18.73 6.66
C TRP A 87 -23.49 19.28 5.52
N ALA A 88 -24.72 19.70 5.83
CA ALA A 88 -25.59 20.35 4.84
C ALA A 88 -24.98 21.64 4.29
N GLY A 89 -24.35 22.45 5.15
CA GLY A 89 -23.60 23.66 4.76
C GLY A 89 -22.38 23.34 3.87
N ILE A 90 -21.59 22.34 4.25
CA ILE A 90 -20.42 21.87 3.48
C ILE A 90 -20.85 21.40 2.07
N ALA A 91 -21.91 20.58 2.00
CA ALA A 91 -22.45 20.12 0.72
C ALA A 91 -22.98 21.27 -0.14
N ALA A 92 -23.65 22.26 0.47
CA ALA A 92 -24.09 23.45 -0.24
C ALA A 92 -22.93 24.24 -0.82
N GLN A 93 -21.87 24.46 -0.06
CA GLN A 93 -20.66 25.17 -0.53
C GLN A 93 -19.96 24.42 -1.68
N ALA A 94 -19.88 23.10 -1.62
CA ALA A 94 -19.34 22.29 -2.71
C ALA A 94 -20.17 22.43 -4.00
N VAL A 95 -21.50 22.44 -3.86
CA VAL A 95 -22.43 22.64 -4.98
C VAL A 95 -22.28 24.05 -5.57
N GLU A 96 -22.19 25.10 -4.76
CA GLU A 96 -21.97 26.47 -5.22
C GLU A 96 -20.64 26.61 -5.98
N THR A 97 -19.58 26.01 -5.47
CA THR A 97 -18.27 25.99 -6.13
C THR A 97 -18.37 25.37 -7.53
N ALA A 98 -19.01 24.22 -7.66
CA ALA A 98 -19.18 23.56 -8.95
C ALA A 98 -20.14 24.34 -9.87
N ALA A 99 -21.21 24.95 -9.34
CA ALA A 99 -22.15 25.77 -10.10
C ALA A 99 -21.50 27.01 -10.69
N ALA A 100 -20.51 27.61 -10.00
CA ALA A 100 -19.73 28.73 -10.53
C ALA A 100 -18.93 28.33 -11.79
N VAL A 101 -18.48 27.09 -11.88
CA VAL A 101 -17.80 26.56 -13.08
C VAL A 101 -18.78 26.12 -14.14
N TYR A 102 -19.96 25.61 -13.73
CA TYR A 102 -21.03 25.09 -14.60
C TYR A 102 -22.35 25.86 -14.45
N PRO A 103 -22.42 27.15 -14.83
CA PRO A 103 -23.58 28.02 -14.56
C PRO A 103 -24.85 27.61 -15.33
N LYS A 104 -24.76 26.67 -16.27
CA LYS A 104 -25.91 26.12 -17.02
C LYS A 104 -26.50 24.86 -16.39
N THR A 105 -25.86 24.30 -15.35
CA THR A 105 -26.34 23.10 -14.64
C THR A 105 -27.11 23.54 -13.40
N ALA A 106 -28.29 23.01 -13.21
CA ALA A 106 -29.11 23.34 -12.04
C ALA A 106 -28.40 22.88 -10.74
N PRO A 107 -28.39 23.67 -9.65
CA PRO A 107 -27.77 23.29 -8.38
C PRO A 107 -28.28 21.96 -7.83
N ASP A 108 -29.55 21.64 -7.99
CA ASP A 108 -30.14 20.36 -7.54
C ASP A 108 -29.54 19.16 -8.30
N GLN A 109 -29.22 19.31 -9.58
CA GLN A 109 -28.52 18.26 -10.34
C GLN A 109 -27.10 18.07 -9.82
N ILE A 110 -26.37 19.15 -9.53
CA ILE A 110 -25.03 19.08 -8.96
C ILE A 110 -25.05 18.41 -7.58
N ARG A 111 -26.08 18.70 -6.77
CA ARG A 111 -26.30 18.06 -5.46
C ARG A 111 -26.57 16.57 -5.62
N ALA A 112 -27.39 16.18 -6.59
CA ALA A 112 -27.65 14.78 -6.90
C ALA A 112 -26.37 14.05 -7.33
N ASP A 113 -25.54 14.69 -8.16
CA ASP A 113 -24.24 14.15 -8.60
C ASP A 113 -23.27 13.98 -7.41
N LEU A 114 -23.26 14.93 -6.45
CA LEU A 114 -22.44 14.81 -5.23
C LEU A 114 -22.85 13.59 -4.39
N ASN A 115 -24.15 13.43 -4.15
CA ASN A 115 -24.68 12.30 -3.41
C ASN A 115 -24.40 10.97 -4.11
N ALA A 116 -24.61 10.92 -5.43
CA ALA A 116 -24.33 9.73 -6.23
C ALA A 116 -22.82 9.35 -6.20
N MET A 117 -21.92 10.33 -6.26
CA MET A 117 -20.49 10.12 -6.16
C MET A 117 -20.10 9.53 -4.80
N LEU A 118 -20.52 10.14 -3.69
CA LEU A 118 -20.17 9.67 -2.35
C LEU A 118 -20.77 8.30 -2.04
N THR A 119 -22.01 8.05 -2.46
CA THR A 119 -22.65 6.73 -2.32
C THR A 119 -21.90 5.68 -3.13
N SER A 120 -21.46 6.02 -4.35
CA SER A 120 -20.66 5.11 -5.18
C SER A 120 -19.30 4.79 -4.54
N PHE A 121 -18.64 5.79 -3.95
CA PHE A 121 -17.36 5.57 -3.28
C PHE A 121 -17.49 4.65 -2.07
N ARG A 122 -18.53 4.86 -1.23
CA ARG A 122 -18.81 3.98 -0.09
C ARG A 122 -19.17 2.55 -0.53
N ALA A 123 -19.99 2.41 -1.57
CA ALA A 123 -20.36 1.09 -2.09
C ALA A 123 -19.13 0.32 -2.57
N LEU A 124 -18.25 0.96 -3.35
CA LEU A 124 -17.03 0.34 -3.86
C LEU A 124 -16.08 -0.11 -2.73
N THR A 125 -15.84 0.74 -1.74
CA THR A 125 -14.98 0.39 -0.59
C THR A 125 -15.58 -0.69 0.31
N ALA A 126 -16.88 -0.88 0.26
CA ALA A 126 -17.60 -1.96 0.94
C ALA A 126 -17.75 -3.24 0.08
N GLY A 127 -17.16 -3.28 -1.12
CA GLY A 127 -17.31 -4.39 -2.05
C GLY A 127 -18.72 -4.56 -2.62
N GLN A 128 -19.51 -3.48 -2.64
CA GLN A 128 -20.89 -3.46 -3.13
C GLN A 128 -20.96 -2.83 -4.52
N GLU A 129 -22.01 -3.14 -5.28
CA GLU A 129 -22.25 -2.52 -6.57
C GLU A 129 -22.64 -1.04 -6.43
N PRO A 130 -21.90 -0.10 -7.07
CA PRO A 130 -22.18 1.32 -6.94
C PRO A 130 -23.43 1.72 -7.76
N PRO A 131 -24.22 2.71 -7.29
CA PRO A 131 -25.41 3.19 -7.99
C PRO A 131 -25.08 3.89 -9.34
N VAL A 132 -23.87 4.42 -9.47
CA VAL A 132 -23.32 4.91 -10.73
C VAL A 132 -22.17 3.99 -11.12
N HIS A 133 -22.26 3.42 -12.33
CA HIS A 133 -21.21 2.54 -12.81
C HIS A 133 -19.92 3.32 -13.06
N VAL A 134 -19.01 3.25 -12.10
CA VAL A 134 -17.63 3.75 -12.22
C VAL A 134 -16.74 2.52 -12.31
N GLN A 135 -16.19 2.27 -13.48
CA GLN A 135 -15.27 1.15 -13.66
C GLN A 135 -13.89 1.56 -13.13
N PRO A 136 -13.33 0.86 -12.14
CA PRO A 136 -11.95 1.09 -11.71
C PRO A 136 -10.99 0.93 -12.89
N MET A 137 -9.93 1.72 -12.88
CA MET A 137 -8.88 1.67 -13.89
C MET A 137 -7.81 0.69 -13.42
N ASP A 138 -7.37 -0.19 -14.31
CA ASP A 138 -6.19 -0.99 -14.04
C ASP A 138 -4.92 -0.11 -13.97
N LEU A 139 -3.93 -0.59 -13.27
CA LEU A 139 -2.70 0.15 -13.02
C LEU A 139 -1.90 0.40 -14.31
N GLY A 140 -1.91 -0.56 -15.25
CA GLY A 140 -1.23 -0.44 -16.54
C GLY A 140 -1.80 0.69 -17.38
N ALA A 141 -3.13 0.80 -17.47
CA ALA A 141 -3.81 1.90 -18.17
C ALA A 141 -3.53 3.25 -17.51
N TYR A 142 -3.42 3.29 -16.17
CA TYR A 142 -3.15 4.51 -15.44
C TYR A 142 -1.66 4.92 -15.45
N ALA A 143 -0.72 4.00 -15.62
CA ALA A 143 0.72 4.23 -15.53
C ALA A 143 1.23 5.44 -16.32
N ARG A 144 0.72 5.67 -17.52
CA ARG A 144 1.10 6.79 -18.40
C ARG A 144 0.72 8.17 -17.85
N TYR A 145 -0.22 8.22 -16.90
CA TYR A 145 -0.70 9.46 -16.27
C TYR A 145 -0.02 9.75 -14.94
N MET A 146 0.70 8.78 -14.36
CA MET A 146 1.31 8.90 -13.05
C MET A 146 2.47 9.90 -13.02
N ALA A 147 2.55 10.67 -11.95
CA ALA A 147 3.67 11.57 -11.62
C ALA A 147 4.48 11.07 -10.42
N ALA A 148 3.97 10.07 -9.69
CA ALA A 148 4.57 9.42 -8.54
C ALA A 148 3.95 8.01 -8.38
N PRO A 149 4.58 7.09 -7.61
CA PRO A 149 3.95 5.82 -7.26
C PRO A 149 2.75 6.05 -6.33
N HIS A 150 1.85 5.08 -6.24
CA HIS A 150 0.75 5.15 -5.27
C HIS A 150 1.22 4.86 -3.84
N ARG A 151 2.31 4.11 -3.68
CA ARG A 151 2.86 3.74 -2.37
C ARG A 151 4.36 3.92 -2.34
N MET A 152 4.84 4.44 -1.20
CA MET A 152 6.25 4.47 -0.85
C MET A 152 6.48 3.65 0.41
N ASP A 153 7.33 2.62 0.31
CA ASP A 153 7.75 1.81 1.43
C ASP A 153 8.97 2.48 2.09
N LEU A 154 8.83 2.96 3.31
CA LEU A 154 9.87 3.63 4.08
C LEU A 154 10.59 2.60 4.94
N MET A 155 11.83 2.26 4.59
CA MET A 155 12.66 1.35 5.37
C MET A 155 13.28 2.14 6.53
N VAL A 156 12.47 2.45 7.54
CA VAL A 156 12.87 3.32 8.65
C VAL A 156 13.91 2.70 9.58
N SER A 157 14.06 1.38 9.56
CA SER A 157 15.03 0.64 10.34
C SER A 157 15.98 -0.14 9.42
N SER A 158 17.28 -0.03 9.67
CA SER A 158 18.32 -0.76 8.95
C SER A 158 18.43 -2.21 9.43
N MET A 159 18.92 -3.10 8.57
CA MET A 159 19.25 -4.47 8.94
C MET A 159 20.49 -4.54 9.84
N GLU A 160 21.39 -3.56 9.74
CA GLU A 160 22.62 -3.49 10.50
C GLU A 160 22.78 -2.11 11.14
N LYS A 161 23.35 -2.09 12.37
CA LYS A 161 23.70 -0.89 13.09
C LYS A 161 25.04 -1.10 13.76
N ASP A 162 25.95 -0.18 13.56
CA ASP A 162 27.32 -0.22 14.12
C ASP A 162 28.07 -1.53 13.77
N GLY A 163 27.82 -2.06 12.56
CA GLY A 163 28.44 -3.30 12.06
C GLY A 163 27.85 -4.59 12.63
N ALA A 164 26.74 -4.52 13.37
CA ALA A 164 26.05 -5.67 13.91
C ALA A 164 24.61 -5.78 13.37
N TRP A 165 24.10 -7.01 13.30
CA TRP A 165 22.71 -7.27 12.96
C TRP A 165 21.77 -6.55 13.94
N HIS A 166 20.86 -5.75 13.42
CA HIS A 166 20.03 -4.85 14.22
C HIS A 166 18.57 -5.34 14.37
N CYS A 167 17.99 -5.99 13.35
CA CYS A 167 16.63 -6.54 13.48
C CYS A 167 16.55 -7.55 14.64
N ASN A 168 15.48 -7.53 15.45
CA ASN A 168 15.28 -8.46 16.57
C ASN A 168 14.99 -9.90 16.14
N GLN A 169 15.03 -10.18 14.83
CA GLN A 169 14.90 -11.52 14.22
C GLN A 169 15.91 -11.69 13.09
N LYS A 170 16.19 -12.97 12.74
CA LYS A 170 17.08 -13.31 11.64
C LYS A 170 16.41 -14.31 10.70
N CYS A 171 15.32 -13.87 10.09
CA CYS A 171 14.48 -14.72 9.23
C CYS A 171 15.28 -15.40 8.13
N LEU A 172 15.01 -16.69 7.90
CA LEU A 172 15.68 -17.51 6.90
C LEU A 172 15.59 -16.92 5.48
N HIS A 173 14.42 -16.36 5.12
CA HIS A 173 14.12 -15.82 3.79
C HIS A 173 14.10 -14.28 3.74
N CYS A 174 14.75 -13.61 4.71
CA CYS A 174 14.71 -12.16 4.76
C CYS A 174 15.22 -11.53 3.46
N TYR A 175 14.36 -10.81 2.74
CA TYR A 175 14.72 -10.18 1.47
C TYR A 175 15.80 -9.10 1.61
N ALA A 176 15.91 -8.48 2.78
CA ALA A 176 16.86 -7.42 3.06
C ALA A 176 18.18 -7.92 3.65
N ALA A 177 18.27 -9.19 4.07
CA ALA A 177 19.51 -9.76 4.60
C ALA A 177 20.59 -9.81 3.53
N ASN A 178 21.82 -9.50 3.91
CA ASN A 178 22.99 -9.51 3.01
C ASN A 178 22.82 -8.61 1.77
N GLN A 179 22.03 -7.55 1.90
CA GLN A 179 21.81 -6.57 0.82
C GLN A 179 22.46 -5.22 1.21
N PRO A 180 23.33 -4.64 0.35
CA PRO A 180 24.07 -3.44 0.69
C PRO A 180 23.20 -2.27 1.12
N LEU A 181 22.12 -1.98 0.37
CA LEU A 181 21.22 -0.86 0.69
C LEU A 181 20.23 -1.15 1.84
N GLY A 182 20.17 -2.39 2.33
CA GLY A 182 19.46 -2.75 3.56
C GLY A 182 20.27 -2.51 4.83
N ALA A 183 21.60 -2.40 4.69
CA ALA A 183 22.56 -2.27 5.79
C ALA A 183 23.17 -0.87 5.92
N VAL A 184 22.65 0.12 5.19
CA VAL A 184 23.11 1.52 5.23
C VAL A 184 22.70 2.20 6.53
N LYS A 185 23.38 3.30 6.87
CA LYS A 185 23.13 4.08 8.08
C LYS A 185 21.70 4.66 8.07
N GLU A 186 20.99 4.49 9.16
CA GLU A 186 19.64 5.04 9.35
C GLU A 186 19.65 6.58 9.38
N LEU A 187 18.62 7.15 8.77
CA LEU A 187 18.25 8.55 8.96
C LEU A 187 17.73 8.77 10.40
N ASP A 188 17.97 9.96 10.93
CA ASP A 188 17.38 10.40 12.19
C ASP A 188 15.90 10.81 12.04
N THR A 189 15.25 11.16 13.14
CA THR A 189 13.83 11.52 13.18
C THR A 189 13.53 12.71 12.26
N ASP A 190 14.32 13.78 12.32
CA ASP A 190 14.07 15.00 11.53
C ASP A 190 14.22 14.74 10.04
N GLN A 191 15.18 13.90 9.66
CA GLN A 191 15.39 13.48 8.29
C GLN A 191 14.19 12.64 7.78
N TRP A 192 13.67 11.69 8.57
CA TRP A 192 12.48 10.93 8.21
C TRP A 192 11.22 11.81 8.12
N LEU A 193 11.05 12.78 9.01
CA LEU A 193 9.97 13.77 8.91
C LEU A 193 10.08 14.57 7.60
N ALA A 194 11.29 14.95 7.20
CA ALA A 194 11.52 15.59 5.90
C ALA A 194 11.20 14.66 4.72
N VAL A 195 11.52 13.36 4.80
CA VAL A 195 11.16 12.35 3.77
C VAL A 195 9.63 12.28 3.64
N ILE A 196 8.89 12.19 4.76
CA ILE A 196 7.42 12.14 4.76
C ILE A 196 6.84 13.39 4.05
N GLN A 197 7.33 14.59 4.39
CA GLN A 197 6.90 15.81 3.73
C GLN A 197 7.21 15.83 2.22
N LYS A 198 8.37 15.31 1.82
CA LYS A 198 8.73 15.20 0.39
C LYS A 198 7.86 14.18 -0.35
N CYS A 199 7.48 13.08 0.27
CA CYS A 199 6.50 12.14 -0.27
C CYS A 199 5.14 12.82 -0.50
N ARG A 200 4.67 13.63 0.47
CA ARG A 200 3.45 14.44 0.32
C ARG A 200 3.56 15.43 -0.85
N ALA A 201 4.66 16.16 -0.92
CA ALA A 201 4.89 17.11 -2.01
C ALA A 201 5.01 16.43 -3.39
N ALA A 202 5.50 15.19 -3.44
CA ALA A 202 5.54 14.36 -4.66
C ALA A 202 4.16 13.85 -5.08
N GLY A 203 3.16 13.91 -4.18
CA GLY A 203 1.81 13.39 -4.43
C GLY A 203 1.67 11.89 -4.27
N ILE A 204 2.48 11.29 -3.39
CA ILE A 204 2.41 9.86 -3.06
C ILE A 204 1.35 9.69 -1.97
N PRO A 205 0.24 8.97 -2.20
CA PRO A 205 -0.88 8.94 -1.26
C PRO A 205 -0.75 7.90 -0.13
N GLN A 206 0.17 6.94 -0.25
CA GLN A 206 0.33 5.86 0.73
C GLN A 206 1.77 5.72 1.21
N LEU A 207 1.95 5.47 2.50
CA LEU A 207 3.23 5.13 3.11
C LEU A 207 3.15 3.79 3.84
N THR A 208 4.19 2.96 3.66
CA THR A 208 4.37 1.75 4.46
C THR A 208 5.64 1.91 5.29
N PHE A 209 5.51 1.86 6.61
CA PHE A 209 6.67 1.81 7.51
C PHE A 209 7.18 0.37 7.59
N THR A 210 8.43 0.18 7.25
CA THR A 210 9.09 -1.14 7.16
C THR A 210 10.59 -1.00 7.45
N GLY A 211 11.38 -1.99 7.08
CA GLY A 211 12.83 -1.96 7.23
C GLY A 211 13.36 -3.31 7.74
N GLY A 212 14.27 -3.29 8.69
CA GLY A 212 14.60 -4.44 9.51
C GLY A 212 13.40 -4.81 10.39
N GLU A 213 13.25 -4.08 11.50
CA GLU A 213 12.02 -4.11 12.30
C GLU A 213 11.69 -2.67 12.74
N PRO A 214 10.64 -2.06 12.17
CA PRO A 214 10.32 -0.65 12.44
C PRO A 214 9.91 -0.37 13.89
N THR A 215 9.34 -1.35 14.61
CA THR A 215 8.95 -1.20 16.02
C THR A 215 10.14 -1.11 16.99
N MET A 216 11.36 -1.34 16.51
CA MET A 216 12.57 -1.09 17.29
C MET A 216 12.95 0.40 17.37
N ARG A 217 12.30 1.26 16.58
CA ARG A 217 12.50 2.70 16.65
C ARG A 217 11.63 3.33 17.72
N ASN A 218 12.25 4.11 18.60
CA ASN A 218 11.53 4.82 19.67
C ASN A 218 10.66 5.97 19.16
N ASP A 219 10.92 6.48 17.95
CA ASP A 219 10.22 7.59 17.31
C ASP A 219 9.14 7.14 16.29
N LEU A 220 8.87 5.82 16.17
CA LEU A 220 7.92 5.27 15.20
C LEU A 220 6.54 5.95 15.30
N VAL A 221 6.00 6.11 16.53
CA VAL A 221 4.71 6.76 16.74
C VAL A 221 4.70 8.20 16.20
N SER A 222 5.80 8.94 16.44
CA SER A 222 5.94 10.31 15.91
C SER A 222 5.99 10.35 14.39
N LEU A 223 6.63 9.37 13.74
CA LEU A 223 6.66 9.25 12.28
C LEU A 223 5.29 8.92 11.70
N VAL A 224 4.54 8.00 12.34
CA VAL A 224 3.16 7.67 11.96
C VAL A 224 2.26 8.89 12.12
N HIS A 225 2.35 9.61 13.24
CA HIS A 225 1.59 10.84 13.48
C HIS A 225 1.85 11.91 12.40
N ALA A 226 3.11 12.09 11.98
CA ALA A 226 3.46 13.01 10.90
C ALA A 226 2.92 12.57 9.52
N ALA A 227 2.50 11.31 9.39
CA ALA A 227 1.98 10.72 8.16
C ALA A 227 0.45 10.68 8.09
N GLN A 228 -0.29 11.37 8.96
CA GLN A 228 -1.77 11.35 9.00
C GLN A 228 -2.46 11.73 7.67
N TRP A 229 -1.77 12.50 6.82
CA TRP A 229 -2.26 12.84 5.48
C TRP A 229 -2.33 11.63 4.54
N PHE A 230 -1.57 10.57 4.81
CA PHE A 230 -1.44 9.39 3.95
C PHE A 230 -2.36 8.27 4.42
N VAL A 231 -2.64 7.32 3.53
CA VAL A 231 -3.00 5.96 3.95
C VAL A 231 -1.73 5.29 4.45
N THR A 232 -1.72 4.82 5.69
CA THR A 232 -0.52 4.32 6.36
C THR A 232 -0.59 2.84 6.68
N ARG A 233 0.52 2.15 6.51
CA ARG A 233 0.68 0.74 6.89
C ARG A 233 1.97 0.55 7.68
N LEU A 234 1.93 -0.35 8.66
CA LEU A 234 3.10 -0.86 9.35
C LEU A 234 3.31 -2.32 8.97
N ASN A 235 4.48 -2.65 8.40
CA ASN A 235 4.92 -4.04 8.21
C ASN A 235 5.88 -4.40 9.33
N THR A 236 5.54 -5.41 10.13
CA THR A 236 6.29 -5.79 11.33
C THR A 236 6.30 -7.30 11.55
N ASN A 237 7.24 -7.78 12.34
CA ASN A 237 7.22 -9.16 12.84
C ASN A 237 6.27 -9.35 14.05
N GLY A 238 5.71 -8.27 14.58
CA GLY A 238 4.70 -8.28 15.62
C GLY A 238 5.20 -8.43 17.06
N ARG A 239 6.47 -8.80 17.27
CA ARG A 239 7.00 -9.16 18.60
C ARG A 239 6.99 -8.01 19.61
N MET A 240 7.09 -6.77 19.13
CA MET A 240 7.11 -5.58 19.99
C MET A 240 5.77 -4.82 20.01
N LEU A 241 4.71 -5.38 19.44
CA LEU A 241 3.37 -4.82 19.46
C LEU A 241 2.72 -5.01 20.85
N THR A 242 3.14 -4.21 21.80
CA THR A 242 2.48 -4.17 23.13
C THR A 242 1.13 -3.47 23.03
N SER A 243 0.20 -3.73 23.96
CA SER A 243 -1.08 -3.02 24.03
C SER A 243 -0.92 -1.50 24.10
N ALA A 244 0.13 -1.01 24.76
CA ALA A 244 0.43 0.44 24.82
C ALA A 244 0.81 0.97 23.44
N LEU A 245 1.79 0.35 22.76
CA LEU A 245 2.25 0.77 21.45
C LEU A 245 1.12 0.69 20.40
N CYS A 246 0.28 -0.35 20.45
CA CYS A 246 -0.85 -0.48 19.52
C CYS A 246 -1.87 0.66 19.68
N ARG A 247 -2.18 1.06 20.92
CA ARG A 247 -3.04 2.23 21.18
C ARG A 247 -2.39 3.52 20.69
N GLU A 248 -1.11 3.75 21.01
CA GLU A 248 -0.39 4.94 20.54
C GLU A 248 -0.34 5.03 19.00
N LEU A 249 -0.18 3.90 18.31
CA LEU A 249 -0.21 3.84 16.83
C LEU A 249 -1.62 4.11 16.28
N ALA A 250 -2.67 3.59 16.93
CA ALA A 250 -4.06 3.88 16.55
C ALA A 250 -4.39 5.37 16.75
N ASP A 251 -4.02 5.94 17.90
CA ASP A 251 -4.18 7.38 18.20
C ASP A 251 -3.38 8.27 17.24
N ALA A 252 -2.24 7.77 16.73
CA ALA A 252 -1.44 8.42 15.69
C ALA A 252 -2.03 8.26 14.27
N SER A 253 -3.21 7.65 14.13
CA SER A 253 -3.91 7.39 12.86
C SER A 253 -3.20 6.38 11.94
N LEU A 254 -2.61 5.32 12.50
CA LEU A 254 -2.17 4.18 11.70
C LEU A 254 -3.38 3.43 11.15
N ASP A 255 -3.46 3.24 9.82
CA ASP A 255 -4.62 2.60 9.20
C ASP A 255 -4.58 1.08 9.27
N SER A 256 -3.39 0.48 9.12
CA SER A 256 -3.26 -0.96 9.07
C SER A 256 -1.91 -1.48 9.55
N VAL A 257 -1.93 -2.68 10.10
CA VAL A 257 -0.73 -3.43 10.49
C VAL A 257 -0.69 -4.75 9.73
N GLN A 258 0.41 -5.04 9.08
CA GLN A 258 0.68 -6.34 8.48
C GLN A 258 1.73 -7.07 9.29
N VAL A 259 1.34 -8.19 9.91
CA VAL A 259 2.23 -9.00 10.75
C VAL A 259 2.70 -10.23 9.98
N THR A 260 4.02 -10.49 9.99
CA THR A 260 4.55 -11.73 9.41
C THR A 260 4.27 -12.91 10.32
N LEU A 261 3.42 -13.84 9.86
CA LEU A 261 3.10 -15.10 10.53
C LEU A 261 3.43 -16.25 9.60
N TYR A 262 4.50 -17.02 9.89
CA TYR A 262 4.96 -18.09 9.01
C TYR A 262 4.17 -19.38 9.16
N SER A 263 3.71 -19.72 10.36
CA SER A 263 3.01 -20.97 10.64
C SER A 263 2.20 -20.88 11.92
N ALA A 264 1.14 -21.70 12.02
CA ALA A 264 0.46 -22.00 13.28
C ALA A 264 1.30 -22.89 14.21
N ASP A 265 2.25 -23.63 13.65
CA ASP A 265 3.20 -24.44 14.43
C ASP A 265 4.34 -23.54 14.93
N GLU A 266 4.51 -23.49 16.26
CA GLU A 266 5.52 -22.67 16.93
C GLU A 266 6.94 -23.04 16.49
N ALA A 267 7.27 -24.31 16.35
CA ALA A 267 8.62 -24.75 15.99
C ALA A 267 8.97 -24.35 14.57
N ILE A 268 8.03 -24.48 13.64
CA ILE A 268 8.18 -24.04 12.24
C ILE A 268 8.30 -22.52 12.18
N HIS A 269 7.41 -21.80 12.88
CA HIS A 269 7.45 -20.34 12.93
C HIS A 269 8.81 -19.83 13.43
N ASN A 270 9.25 -20.31 14.60
CA ASN A 270 10.51 -19.90 15.22
C ASN A 270 11.73 -20.25 14.35
N THR A 271 11.70 -21.41 13.67
CA THR A 271 12.75 -21.82 12.73
C THR A 271 12.84 -20.82 11.56
N LEU A 272 11.72 -20.47 10.93
CA LEU A 272 11.68 -19.54 9.80
C LEU A 272 12.00 -18.09 10.20
N MET A 273 11.64 -17.69 11.41
CA MET A 273 11.97 -16.39 11.98
C MET A 273 13.42 -16.29 12.45
N GLY A 274 14.10 -17.43 12.65
CA GLY A 274 15.46 -17.49 13.16
C GLY A 274 15.63 -17.00 14.61
N ALA A 275 14.53 -17.00 15.37
CA ALA A 275 14.50 -16.60 16.79
C ALA A 275 13.25 -17.18 17.48
N PRO A 276 13.29 -17.47 18.77
CA PRO A 276 12.09 -17.75 19.56
C PRO A 276 11.27 -16.45 19.66
N GLY A 277 10.00 -16.49 19.29
CA GLY A 277 9.16 -15.28 19.27
C GLY A 277 7.73 -15.53 18.86
N TYR A 278 7.33 -16.80 18.70
CA TYR A 278 5.96 -17.15 18.31
C TYR A 278 4.91 -16.55 19.24
N ALA A 279 5.05 -16.76 20.56
CA ALA A 279 4.11 -16.24 21.55
C ALA A 279 4.04 -14.70 21.53
N ASP A 280 5.17 -14.01 21.36
CA ASP A 280 5.22 -12.57 21.24
C ASP A 280 4.47 -12.08 19.99
N THR A 281 4.67 -12.75 18.84
CA THR A 281 3.97 -12.43 17.58
C THR A 281 2.46 -12.61 17.70
N ILE A 282 2.00 -13.74 18.31
CA ILE A 282 0.58 -13.98 18.56
C ILE A 282 -0.02 -12.90 19.47
N SER A 283 0.67 -12.58 20.56
CA SER A 283 0.25 -11.51 21.49
C SER A 283 0.20 -10.15 20.78
N GLY A 284 1.16 -9.88 19.91
CA GLY A 284 1.19 -8.65 19.12
C GLY A 284 0.01 -8.53 18.15
N ILE A 285 -0.39 -9.61 17.50
CA ILE A 285 -1.60 -9.65 16.65
C ILE A 285 -2.84 -9.34 17.49
N LEU A 286 -3.02 -9.99 18.63
CA LEU A 286 -4.15 -9.75 19.53
C LEU A 286 -4.19 -8.30 20.02
N ASN A 287 -3.06 -7.78 20.49
CA ASN A 287 -2.97 -6.38 20.96
C ASN A 287 -3.37 -5.38 19.87
N ALA A 288 -2.97 -5.64 18.61
CA ALA A 288 -3.31 -4.78 17.48
C ALA A 288 -4.80 -4.84 17.12
N VAL A 289 -5.39 -6.04 17.16
CA VAL A 289 -6.84 -6.24 16.95
C VAL A 289 -7.64 -5.56 18.06
N GLU A 290 -7.24 -5.74 19.34
CA GLU A 290 -7.90 -5.12 20.50
C GLU A 290 -7.80 -3.58 20.48
N ALA A 291 -6.73 -3.04 19.91
CA ALA A 291 -6.58 -1.59 19.71
C ALA A 291 -7.41 -1.03 18.55
N GLY A 292 -8.17 -1.86 17.83
CA GLY A 292 -9.01 -1.45 16.70
C GLY A 292 -8.25 -1.21 15.39
N LEU A 293 -6.97 -1.62 15.29
CA LEU A 293 -6.21 -1.54 14.06
C LEU A 293 -6.67 -2.58 13.02
N ASN A 294 -6.64 -2.24 11.75
CA ASN A 294 -6.86 -3.20 10.68
C ASN A 294 -5.65 -4.12 10.56
N VAL A 295 -5.79 -5.36 11.05
CA VAL A 295 -4.69 -6.33 11.07
C VAL A 295 -4.79 -7.28 9.90
N SER A 296 -3.67 -7.48 9.20
CA SER A 296 -3.46 -8.54 8.21
C SER A 296 -2.25 -9.38 8.58
N ILE A 297 -2.23 -10.63 8.12
CA ILE A 297 -1.00 -11.44 8.17
C ILE A 297 -0.34 -11.51 6.79
N ASN A 298 0.99 -11.71 6.80
CA ASN A 298 1.75 -12.05 5.59
C ASN A 298 2.52 -13.36 5.82
N THR A 299 2.35 -14.30 4.91
CA THR A 299 3.01 -15.61 4.98
C THR A 299 3.81 -15.90 3.72
N PRO A 300 5.14 -15.73 3.72
CA PRO A 300 5.99 -16.28 2.67
C PRO A 300 5.96 -17.81 2.72
N LEU A 301 5.50 -18.44 1.63
CA LEU A 301 5.30 -19.89 1.55
C LEU A 301 6.57 -20.61 1.08
N CYS A 302 6.90 -21.68 1.78
CA CYS A 302 8.04 -22.54 1.48
C CYS A 302 7.73 -24.00 1.86
N SER A 303 8.66 -24.93 1.59
CA SER A 303 8.47 -26.35 1.90
C SER A 303 8.36 -26.67 3.39
N LEU A 304 8.73 -25.73 4.28
CA LEU A 304 8.67 -25.93 5.73
C LEU A 304 7.30 -25.57 6.33
N ASN A 305 6.51 -24.68 5.68
CA ASN A 305 5.23 -24.18 6.19
C ASN A 305 4.05 -24.44 5.23
N GLN A 306 3.98 -25.65 4.68
CA GLN A 306 2.97 -26.03 3.68
C GLN A 306 1.54 -26.12 4.26
N ASP A 307 1.38 -26.29 5.58
CA ASP A 307 0.05 -26.22 6.21
C ASP A 307 -0.39 -24.77 6.41
N TYR A 308 -0.64 -24.11 5.28
CA TYR A 308 -1.12 -22.72 5.28
C TYR A 308 -2.57 -22.62 5.78
N THR A 309 -3.36 -23.66 5.60
CA THR A 309 -4.75 -23.71 6.10
C THR A 309 -4.80 -23.59 7.62
N ALA A 310 -3.93 -24.29 8.35
CA ALA A 310 -3.83 -24.17 9.80
C ALA A 310 -3.39 -22.73 10.21
N THR A 311 -2.49 -22.11 9.43
CA THR A 311 -2.06 -20.73 9.68
C THR A 311 -3.22 -19.74 9.52
N LEU A 312 -4.07 -19.93 8.50
CA LEU A 312 -5.27 -19.10 8.29
C LEU A 312 -6.30 -19.36 9.41
N ALA A 313 -6.48 -20.59 9.84
CA ALA A 313 -7.39 -20.94 10.94
C ALA A 313 -6.97 -20.25 12.25
N LEU A 314 -5.67 -20.23 12.55
CA LEU A 314 -5.13 -19.49 13.67
C LEU A 314 -5.40 -18.00 13.51
N ALA A 315 -5.04 -17.39 12.38
CA ALA A 315 -5.27 -15.96 12.11
C ALA A 315 -6.76 -15.58 12.27
N ASN A 316 -7.66 -16.40 11.73
CA ASN A 316 -9.10 -16.23 11.87
C ASN A 316 -9.56 -16.26 13.34
N SER A 317 -9.03 -17.20 14.14
CA SER A 317 -9.33 -17.27 15.58
C SER A 317 -8.84 -16.07 16.38
N LEU A 318 -7.81 -15.38 15.88
CA LEU A 318 -7.28 -14.13 16.43
C LEU A 318 -8.02 -12.87 15.95
N GLY A 319 -9.09 -13.03 15.14
CA GLY A 319 -9.87 -11.89 14.61
C GLY A 319 -9.33 -11.31 13.30
N VAL A 320 -8.31 -11.91 12.70
CA VAL A 320 -7.76 -11.45 11.41
C VAL A 320 -8.57 -12.04 10.25
N ARG A 321 -9.06 -11.18 9.37
CA ARG A 321 -9.86 -11.55 8.19
C ARG A 321 -9.13 -11.40 6.86
N TYR A 322 -8.00 -10.71 6.86
CA TYR A 322 -7.22 -10.42 5.67
C TYR A 322 -5.84 -11.05 5.75
N ALA A 323 -5.45 -11.80 4.74
CA ALA A 323 -4.15 -12.44 4.64
C ALA A 323 -3.49 -12.19 3.30
N THR A 324 -2.17 -12.05 3.29
CA THR A 324 -1.36 -12.12 2.08
C THR A 324 -0.42 -13.31 2.16
N CYS A 325 -0.16 -13.93 1.02
CA CYS A 325 0.88 -14.92 0.89
C CYS A 325 1.72 -14.67 -0.36
N SER A 326 2.91 -15.23 -0.38
CA SER A 326 3.86 -15.07 -1.48
C SER A 326 4.70 -16.33 -1.66
N GLY A 327 5.23 -16.52 -2.86
CA GLY A 327 6.43 -17.34 -3.04
C GLY A 327 7.67 -16.60 -2.52
N LEU A 328 8.81 -17.28 -2.46
CA LEU A 328 10.06 -16.68 -1.99
C LEU A 328 10.66 -15.79 -3.08
N ILE A 329 10.75 -14.49 -2.84
CA ILE A 329 11.41 -13.54 -3.76
C ILE A 329 12.90 -13.86 -3.79
N PRO A 330 13.53 -14.04 -4.98
CA PRO A 330 14.93 -14.43 -5.11
C PRO A 330 15.87 -13.26 -4.85
N THR A 331 15.99 -12.89 -3.58
CA THR A 331 16.88 -11.81 -3.11
C THR A 331 17.21 -12.02 -1.63
N GLY A 332 18.33 -11.51 -1.19
CA GLY A 332 18.74 -11.54 0.21
C GLY A 332 18.92 -12.96 0.77
N GLY A 333 18.32 -13.22 1.93
CA GLY A 333 18.37 -14.51 2.59
C GLY A 333 17.76 -15.66 1.76
N ALA A 334 16.78 -15.39 0.91
CA ALA A 334 16.16 -16.39 0.06
C ALA A 334 17.08 -16.90 -1.09
N GLU A 335 18.22 -16.25 -1.31
CA GLU A 335 19.24 -16.69 -2.30
C GLU A 335 20.34 -17.56 -1.69
N THR A 336 20.37 -17.77 -0.38
CA THR A 336 21.30 -18.70 0.26
C THR A 336 20.95 -20.14 -0.08
N ASP A 337 21.93 -21.05 -0.15
CA ASP A 337 21.70 -22.44 -0.55
C ASP A 337 20.69 -23.17 0.34
N PRO A 338 20.71 -23.04 1.69
CA PRO A 338 19.68 -23.62 2.54
C PRO A 338 18.27 -23.10 2.22
N SER A 339 18.14 -21.81 1.91
CA SER A 339 16.85 -21.18 1.61
C SER A 339 16.31 -21.55 0.23
N LYS A 340 17.19 -21.65 -0.78
CA LYS A 340 16.79 -22.11 -2.12
C LYS A 340 16.20 -23.51 -2.11
N ALA A 341 16.72 -24.39 -1.26
CA ALA A 341 16.20 -25.75 -1.09
C ALA A 341 14.77 -25.80 -0.54
N THR A 342 14.28 -24.72 0.08
CA THR A 342 12.92 -24.65 0.61
C THR A 342 11.91 -24.05 -0.38
N ARG A 343 12.33 -23.63 -1.57
CA ARG A 343 11.45 -23.02 -2.57
C ARG A 343 10.46 -24.04 -3.11
N LEU A 344 9.17 -23.68 -3.10
CA LEU A 344 8.12 -24.50 -3.68
C LEU A 344 8.12 -24.41 -5.22
N THR A 345 7.84 -25.55 -5.87
CA THR A 345 7.48 -25.54 -7.31
C THR A 345 6.07 -24.97 -7.49
N PRO A 346 5.70 -24.53 -8.71
CA PRO A 346 4.34 -24.07 -9.00
C PRO A 346 3.26 -25.11 -8.60
N GLU A 347 3.50 -26.39 -8.83
CA GLU A 347 2.59 -27.48 -8.50
C GLU A 347 2.43 -27.62 -6.97
N ALA A 348 3.55 -27.59 -6.24
CA ALA A 348 3.53 -27.65 -4.78
C ALA A 348 2.85 -26.43 -4.18
N LEU A 349 3.10 -25.23 -4.72
CA LEU A 349 2.46 -24.00 -4.29
C LEU A 349 0.94 -24.05 -4.54
N THR A 350 0.51 -24.54 -5.71
CA THR A 350 -0.92 -24.77 -6.04
C THR A 350 -1.57 -25.74 -5.05
N ALA A 351 -0.87 -26.81 -4.69
CA ALA A 351 -1.37 -27.80 -3.73
C ALA A 351 -1.55 -27.20 -2.32
N VAL A 352 -0.68 -26.27 -1.91
CA VAL A 352 -0.80 -25.52 -0.64
C VAL A 352 -1.96 -24.52 -0.68
N LEU A 353 -2.11 -23.79 -1.79
CA LEU A 353 -3.10 -22.73 -1.90
C LEU A 353 -4.54 -23.25 -2.06
N ARG A 354 -4.75 -24.37 -2.74
CA ARG A 354 -6.11 -24.88 -3.00
C ARG A 354 -6.94 -25.13 -1.71
N PRO A 355 -6.48 -25.87 -0.69
CA PRO A 355 -7.24 -26.01 0.54
C PRO A 355 -7.33 -24.71 1.34
N ALA A 356 -6.32 -23.84 1.26
CA ALA A 356 -6.31 -22.54 1.93
C ALA A 356 -7.38 -21.61 1.39
N MET A 357 -7.57 -21.55 0.05
CA MET A 357 -8.62 -20.77 -0.59
C MET A 357 -10.02 -21.28 -0.23
N ALA A 358 -10.22 -22.60 -0.25
CA ALA A 358 -11.48 -23.21 0.18
C ALA A 358 -11.82 -22.88 1.66
N TYR A 359 -10.81 -22.91 2.54
CA TYR A 359 -10.97 -22.50 3.93
C TYR A 359 -11.36 -21.02 4.04
N ALA A 360 -10.67 -20.14 3.30
CA ALA A 360 -10.92 -18.71 3.32
C ALA A 360 -12.34 -18.38 2.88
N GLU A 361 -12.82 -18.98 1.79
CA GLU A 361 -14.20 -18.81 1.30
C GLU A 361 -15.22 -19.22 2.37
N GLN A 362 -15.05 -20.39 2.98
CA GLN A 362 -15.95 -20.89 4.02
C GLN A 362 -15.98 -20.04 5.29
N ASN A 363 -14.89 -19.30 5.59
CA ASN A 363 -14.72 -18.51 6.81
C ASN A 363 -14.75 -17.00 6.56
N HIS A 364 -15.14 -16.56 5.37
CA HIS A 364 -15.21 -15.14 4.97
C HIS A 364 -13.89 -14.38 5.21
N MET A 365 -12.77 -15.04 4.87
CA MET A 365 -11.45 -14.42 4.85
C MET A 365 -11.08 -14.01 3.42
N GLU A 366 -10.34 -12.94 3.30
CA GLU A 366 -9.76 -12.51 2.03
C GLU A 366 -8.27 -12.88 2.00
N ILE A 367 -7.86 -13.55 0.93
CA ILE A 367 -6.44 -13.91 0.70
C ILE A 367 -5.98 -13.30 -0.61
N ASN A 368 -4.82 -12.61 -0.56
CA ASN A 368 -4.15 -12.12 -1.76
C ASN A 368 -2.77 -12.77 -1.94
N PHE A 369 -2.51 -13.26 -3.15
CA PHE A 369 -1.19 -13.74 -3.55
C PHE A 369 -0.38 -12.57 -4.13
N THR A 370 0.85 -12.35 -3.64
CA THR A 370 1.61 -11.13 -3.91
C THR A 370 2.88 -11.31 -4.75
N SER A 371 3.12 -12.51 -5.28
CA SER A 371 4.34 -12.82 -6.07
C SER A 371 4.02 -12.98 -7.56
N PRO A 372 4.19 -11.93 -8.39
CA PRO A 372 3.93 -12.05 -9.83
C PRO A 372 4.88 -13.05 -10.49
N GLY A 373 4.32 -13.95 -11.31
CA GLY A 373 5.06 -14.93 -12.10
C GLY A 373 5.46 -16.22 -11.38
N TRP A 374 5.04 -16.42 -10.11
CA TRP A 374 5.21 -17.72 -9.41
C TRP A 374 4.20 -18.75 -9.84
N LEU A 375 2.98 -18.32 -10.17
CA LEU A 375 1.92 -19.14 -10.73
C LEU A 375 1.38 -18.47 -12.00
N PRO A 376 0.93 -19.25 -13.00
CA PRO A 376 0.19 -18.70 -14.13
C PRO A 376 -1.11 -18.03 -13.66
N ASP A 377 -1.50 -16.94 -14.32
CA ASP A 377 -2.72 -16.18 -14.02
C ASP A 377 -3.96 -17.08 -14.03
N ALA A 378 -4.08 -17.97 -15.03
CA ALA A 378 -5.19 -18.91 -15.13
C ALA A 378 -5.29 -19.83 -13.91
N VAL A 379 -4.17 -20.23 -13.31
CA VAL A 379 -4.13 -21.05 -12.09
C VAL A 379 -4.61 -20.25 -10.88
N LEU A 380 -4.19 -18.99 -10.74
CA LEU A 380 -4.64 -18.14 -9.65
C LEU A 380 -6.16 -17.87 -9.74
N LEU A 381 -6.68 -17.60 -10.91
CA LEU A 381 -8.12 -17.42 -11.13
C LEU A 381 -8.91 -18.71 -10.88
N ASP A 382 -8.40 -19.89 -11.29
CA ASP A 382 -8.99 -21.21 -10.99
C ASP A 382 -9.00 -21.51 -9.49
N LEU A 383 -8.01 -21.03 -8.76
CA LEU A 383 -7.96 -21.14 -7.31
C LEU A 383 -8.94 -20.19 -6.59
N GLY A 384 -9.57 -19.25 -7.28
CA GLY A 384 -10.54 -18.31 -6.73
C GLY A 384 -9.96 -16.97 -6.30
N PHE A 385 -8.70 -16.65 -6.66
CA PHE A 385 -8.17 -15.30 -6.43
C PHE A 385 -8.90 -14.29 -7.33
N THR A 386 -9.35 -13.19 -6.74
CA THR A 386 -10.04 -12.11 -7.47
C THR A 386 -9.08 -11.17 -8.20
N GLN A 387 -7.81 -11.16 -7.78
CA GLN A 387 -6.76 -10.35 -8.37
C GLN A 387 -5.52 -11.18 -8.67
N VAL A 388 -4.92 -10.91 -9.81
CA VAL A 388 -3.63 -11.49 -10.21
C VAL A 388 -2.53 -10.51 -9.82
N PRO A 389 -1.46 -10.96 -9.14
CA PRO A 389 -0.39 -10.05 -8.70
C PRO A 389 0.35 -9.44 -9.89
N SER A 390 0.64 -8.16 -9.81
CA SER A 390 1.43 -7.42 -10.79
C SER A 390 2.73 -6.87 -10.21
N CYS A 391 3.76 -6.69 -11.05
CA CYS A 391 5.00 -6.05 -10.64
C CYS A 391 4.79 -4.54 -10.53
N GLY A 392 4.87 -4.02 -9.30
CA GLY A 392 4.67 -2.59 -9.03
C GLY A 392 5.95 -1.74 -9.04
N ALA A 393 7.12 -2.32 -9.35
CA ALA A 393 8.40 -1.61 -9.25
C ALA A 393 8.45 -0.34 -10.12
N CYS A 394 8.77 0.81 -9.53
CA CYS A 394 8.70 2.15 -10.15
C CYS A 394 7.35 2.49 -10.78
N LEU A 395 6.31 1.72 -10.54
CA LEU A 395 4.96 1.87 -11.07
C LEU A 395 4.00 2.17 -9.92
N SER A 396 3.42 1.16 -9.28
CA SER A 396 2.51 1.36 -8.14
C SER A 396 3.25 1.57 -6.82
N ASN A 397 4.45 1.03 -6.67
CA ASN A 397 5.25 1.17 -5.45
C ASN A 397 6.71 1.47 -5.75
N MET A 398 7.32 2.17 -4.83
CA MET A 398 8.76 2.40 -4.71
C MET A 398 9.15 2.30 -3.23
N ALA A 399 10.44 2.34 -2.93
CA ALA A 399 10.90 2.35 -1.55
C ALA A 399 11.96 3.42 -1.30
N VAL A 400 12.14 3.76 -0.02
CA VAL A 400 13.25 4.58 0.47
C VAL A 400 14.07 3.73 1.42
N ALA A 401 15.34 3.53 1.10
CA ALA A 401 16.30 2.83 1.96
C ALA A 401 16.58 3.63 3.25
N PRO A 402 17.18 3.02 4.27
CA PRO A 402 17.41 3.70 5.56
C PRO A 402 18.22 4.99 5.47
N ASP A 403 19.03 5.22 4.43
CA ASP A 403 19.81 6.43 4.17
C ASP A 403 19.13 7.48 3.25
N GLY A 404 17.87 7.25 2.87
CA GLY A 404 17.14 8.13 1.97
C GLY A 404 17.28 7.80 0.49
N THR A 405 18.03 6.78 0.12
CA THR A 405 18.15 6.31 -1.27
C THR A 405 16.82 5.76 -1.76
N VAL A 406 16.35 6.26 -2.90
CA VAL A 406 15.09 5.80 -3.52
C VAL A 406 15.36 4.55 -4.37
N LEU A 407 14.50 3.54 -4.20
CA LEU A 407 14.61 2.21 -4.79
C LEU A 407 13.39 1.88 -5.66
N PRO A 408 13.52 1.00 -6.66
CA PRO A 408 12.41 0.54 -7.47
C PRO A 408 11.29 -0.15 -6.68
N CYS A 409 11.63 -0.95 -5.68
CA CYS A 409 10.73 -1.56 -4.70
C CYS A 409 11.51 -1.94 -3.43
N GLN A 410 10.82 -2.28 -2.34
CA GLN A 410 11.44 -2.62 -1.05
C GLN A 410 12.38 -3.84 -1.11
N SER A 411 12.17 -4.75 -2.06
CA SER A 411 13.02 -5.96 -2.20
C SER A 411 14.24 -5.74 -3.10
N TRP A 412 14.39 -4.56 -3.69
CA TRP A 412 15.46 -4.25 -4.65
C TRP A 412 16.57 -3.45 -3.98
N LEU A 413 17.33 -4.10 -3.10
CA LEU A 413 18.35 -3.50 -2.23
C LEU A 413 19.80 -3.72 -2.69
N ARG A 414 20.00 -4.08 -3.97
CA ARG A 414 21.32 -4.29 -4.56
C ARG A 414 22.09 -2.97 -4.67
N GLU A 415 23.42 -3.04 -4.66
CA GLU A 415 24.31 -1.87 -4.64
C GLU A 415 23.99 -0.79 -5.69
N ASN A 416 23.65 -1.20 -6.90
CA ASN A 416 23.37 -0.29 -8.02
C ASN A 416 21.86 -0.02 -8.26
N ALA A 417 21.01 -0.28 -7.26
CA ALA A 417 19.56 -0.11 -7.39
C ALA A 417 19.07 1.31 -7.12
N GLY A 418 19.91 2.18 -6.58
CA GLY A 418 19.58 3.56 -6.22
C GLY A 418 19.17 4.41 -7.44
N LEU A 419 18.04 5.08 -7.32
CA LEU A 419 17.48 5.98 -8.34
C LEU A 419 17.72 7.46 -8.03
N GLY A 420 18.37 7.75 -6.93
CA GLY A 420 18.62 9.06 -6.34
C GLY A 420 18.34 9.05 -4.86
N ASN A 421 18.51 10.18 -4.17
CA ASN A 421 18.22 10.30 -2.73
C ASN A 421 17.11 11.33 -2.50
N ILE A 422 16.05 10.93 -1.81
CA ILE A 422 14.86 11.77 -1.65
C ILE A 422 15.13 13.05 -0.84
N LEU A 423 16.14 13.06 0.03
CA LEU A 423 16.51 14.25 0.81
C LEU A 423 17.24 15.30 -0.04
N HIS A 424 18.01 14.86 -1.03
CA HIS A 424 18.94 15.71 -1.78
C HIS A 424 18.45 16.03 -3.18
N ASP A 425 17.74 15.09 -3.82
CA ASP A 425 17.30 15.22 -5.20
C ASP A 425 15.84 15.69 -5.30
N PRO A 426 15.52 16.58 -6.24
CA PRO A 426 14.13 16.90 -6.56
C PRO A 426 13.38 15.68 -7.07
N TRP A 427 12.17 15.42 -6.56
CA TRP A 427 11.36 14.26 -6.94
C TRP A 427 11.22 14.05 -8.45
N HIS A 428 10.97 15.12 -9.20
CA HIS A 428 10.80 15.03 -10.65
C HIS A 428 12.06 14.52 -11.38
N LYS A 429 13.26 14.73 -10.82
CA LYS A 429 14.50 14.17 -11.38
C LYS A 429 14.61 12.68 -11.11
N ILE A 430 14.26 12.22 -9.90
CA ILE A 430 14.23 10.79 -9.54
C ILE A 430 13.20 10.07 -10.42
N TRP A 431 11.94 10.55 -10.44
CA TRP A 431 10.84 9.93 -11.18
C TRP A 431 11.08 9.86 -12.69
N ASN A 432 11.72 10.87 -13.26
CA ASN A 432 11.99 10.94 -14.70
C ASN A 432 13.40 10.45 -15.09
N ALA A 433 14.19 9.97 -14.14
CA ALA A 433 15.51 9.40 -14.43
C ALA A 433 15.39 8.24 -15.43
N PRO A 434 16.34 8.08 -16.36
CA PRO A 434 16.30 7.00 -17.36
C PRO A 434 16.17 5.60 -16.74
N ALA A 435 16.84 5.36 -15.61
CA ALA A 435 16.77 4.10 -14.88
C ALA A 435 15.35 3.86 -14.32
N CYS A 436 14.74 4.86 -13.68
CA CYS A 436 13.39 4.77 -13.15
C CYS A 436 12.34 4.54 -14.25
N ARG A 437 12.50 5.24 -15.39
CA ARG A 437 11.61 5.04 -16.55
C ARG A 437 11.69 3.63 -17.12
N ARG A 438 12.90 3.10 -17.30
CA ARG A 438 13.08 1.71 -17.79
C ARG A 438 12.39 0.71 -16.91
N VAL A 439 12.65 0.75 -15.59
CA VAL A 439 12.00 -0.19 -14.65
C VAL A 439 10.48 -0.06 -14.72
N ARG A 440 9.94 1.17 -14.78
CA ARG A 440 8.50 1.41 -14.88
C ARG A 440 7.90 0.87 -16.19
N GLU A 441 8.58 1.10 -17.30
CA GLU A 441 8.16 0.58 -18.62
C GLU A 441 8.21 -0.95 -18.66
N GLU A 442 9.22 -1.56 -18.04
CA GLU A 442 9.31 -3.02 -17.90
C GLU A 442 8.19 -3.55 -16.99
N SER A 443 7.93 -2.91 -15.84
CA SER A 443 6.83 -3.30 -14.96
C SER A 443 5.47 -3.23 -15.66
N ALA A 444 5.24 -2.21 -16.49
CA ALA A 444 4.01 -2.06 -17.24
C ALA A 444 3.87 -3.08 -18.41
N LYS A 445 4.99 -3.54 -18.97
CA LYS A 445 4.99 -4.56 -20.05
C LYS A 445 4.92 -5.98 -19.51
N MET A 446 5.59 -6.23 -18.39
CA MET A 446 5.71 -7.53 -17.74
C MET A 446 4.80 -7.58 -16.51
N GLU A 447 3.56 -7.20 -16.69
CA GLU A 447 2.62 -6.92 -15.61
C GLU A 447 2.57 -8.03 -14.56
N HIS A 448 2.62 -9.29 -14.98
CA HIS A 448 2.50 -10.47 -14.13
C HIS A 448 3.83 -11.19 -13.89
N ILE A 449 4.97 -10.52 -14.03
CA ILE A 449 6.29 -11.11 -13.79
C ILE A 449 7.13 -10.20 -12.89
N CYS A 450 7.67 -10.75 -11.78
CA CYS A 450 8.59 -10.02 -10.92
C CYS A 450 9.95 -9.85 -11.62
N GLN A 451 10.40 -8.62 -11.83
CA GLN A 451 11.69 -8.33 -12.46
C GLN A 451 12.89 -8.90 -11.67
N LEU A 452 12.78 -9.08 -10.37
CA LEU A 452 13.79 -9.77 -9.56
C LEU A 452 13.82 -11.28 -9.83
N GLY A 453 12.70 -11.87 -10.24
CA GLY A 453 12.57 -13.28 -10.60
C GLY A 453 13.17 -13.63 -11.96
N THR A 454 13.21 -12.70 -12.92
CA THR A 454 13.73 -12.93 -14.27
C THR A 454 15.26 -13.01 -14.35
N THR A 455 15.97 -12.63 -13.28
CA THR A 455 17.43 -12.77 -13.20
C THR A 455 17.88 -14.18 -12.82
N VAL A 456 16.94 -15.10 -12.50
CA VAL A 456 17.22 -16.53 -12.37
C VAL A 456 17.14 -17.14 -13.78
N PRO A 457 18.20 -17.76 -14.35
CA PRO A 457 18.08 -18.45 -15.62
C PRO A 457 16.99 -19.52 -15.48
N ALA A 458 16.05 -19.54 -16.40
CA ALA A 458 15.13 -20.66 -16.53
C ALA A 458 15.98 -21.94 -16.65
N GLN A 459 16.03 -22.75 -15.60
CA GLN A 459 16.68 -24.05 -15.71
C GLN A 459 15.79 -24.90 -16.62
N GLY A 460 16.31 -25.09 -17.86
CA GLY A 460 16.03 -26.25 -18.68
C GLY A 460 14.59 -26.39 -19.15
N GLY A 461 14.25 -25.73 -20.24
CA GLY A 461 13.30 -26.29 -21.17
C GLY A 461 13.85 -27.58 -21.81
N LEU A 462 13.13 -28.64 -21.72
CA LEU A 462 12.95 -29.67 -22.74
C LEU A 462 11.51 -30.11 -22.69
#